data_a301c13f52afd32d32640967ce4dccac
#
_entry.id   a301c13f52afd32d32640967ce4dccac
#
_cell.length_a   1.000
_cell.length_b   1.000
_cell.length_c   1.000
_cell.angle_alpha   90.00
_cell.angle_beta   90.00
_cell.angle_gamma   90.00
#
_symmetry.space_group_name_H-M   'P 1'
#
loop_
_entity.id
_entity.type
_entity.pdbx_description
1 polymer ?
#
loop_
_entity_poly.entity_id
_entity_poly.type
_entity_poly.pdbx_seq_one_letter_code
_entity_poly.pdbx_strand_id
1 'polypeptide(L)'
;MAVYRGFDQATLDREYSPSSRVADMGVYLREYASASLAARRALAFREYRYGPLDCERLDFFPAGRARAPLVVFVHGGYWQELDKSDSSFPATGFLSAGAAFAAIGYGLAPAFSLPEIVDQVRRALRWLLAHAGELGVDRIHLVGHCAGAQLVLAALLADEALAAVSGVTALSGVYDLEPVRLSYVNGPLGLDRRTAAELSPIRQLCRPLPPLLVAVGGIETAEFARQHEEFVLAARRWAPVRDLVLPDRNHFDIPFDLADPASPLGAAQSRALGLQ
;
A
#
# COMPACT_ATOMS: atom_id res chain seq x y z
N MET A 1 -29.78 -8.86 -12.67
CA MET A 1 -29.56 -7.65 -13.48
C MET A 1 -28.09 -7.28 -13.31
N ALA A 2 -27.39 -6.90 -14.39
CA ALA A 2 -25.98 -6.52 -14.31
C ALA A 2 -25.82 -5.20 -13.53
N VAL A 3 -24.88 -5.18 -12.60
CA VAL A 3 -24.55 -4.02 -11.74
C VAL A 3 -23.30 -3.31 -12.27
N TYR A 4 -22.30 -4.07 -12.71
CA TYR A 4 -21.02 -3.55 -13.18
C TYR A 4 -20.42 -4.48 -14.25
N ARG A 5 -20.09 -3.97 -15.44
CA ARG A 5 -19.39 -4.70 -16.54
C ARG A 5 -19.94 -6.11 -16.82
N GLY A 6 -21.24 -6.29 -16.71
CA GLY A 6 -21.89 -7.58 -16.92
C GLY A 6 -22.02 -8.46 -15.66
N PHE A 7 -21.37 -8.11 -14.56
CA PHE A 7 -21.50 -8.79 -13.28
C PHE A 7 -22.84 -8.47 -12.62
N ASP A 8 -23.49 -9.46 -12.05
CA ASP A 8 -24.52 -9.28 -11.04
C ASP A 8 -23.88 -8.96 -9.68
N GLN A 9 -24.68 -8.65 -8.67
CA GLN A 9 -24.18 -8.24 -7.36
C GLN A 9 -23.34 -9.34 -6.71
N ALA A 10 -23.76 -10.59 -6.73
CA ALA A 10 -23.05 -11.69 -6.09
C ALA A 10 -21.68 -11.95 -6.76
N THR A 11 -21.60 -11.81 -8.06
CA THR A 11 -20.34 -11.92 -8.80
C THR A 11 -19.41 -10.76 -8.49
N LEU A 12 -19.94 -9.52 -8.49
CA LEU A 12 -19.15 -8.34 -8.15
C LEU A 12 -18.57 -8.44 -6.73
N ASP A 13 -19.39 -8.83 -5.77
CA ASP A 13 -18.99 -8.99 -4.36
C ASP A 13 -17.90 -10.05 -4.22
N ARG A 14 -18.00 -11.17 -4.95
CA ARG A 14 -16.96 -12.21 -4.96
C ARG A 14 -15.66 -11.72 -5.60
N GLU A 15 -15.73 -10.97 -6.69
CA GLU A 15 -14.55 -10.42 -7.37
C GLU A 15 -13.82 -9.38 -6.52
N TYR A 16 -14.52 -8.68 -5.63
CA TYR A 16 -13.93 -7.77 -4.63
C TYR A 16 -13.72 -8.44 -3.26
N SER A 17 -13.76 -9.77 -3.19
CA SER A 17 -13.41 -10.58 -2.01
C SER A 17 -12.14 -11.39 -2.29
N PRO A 18 -10.92 -10.86 -2.08
CA PRO A 18 -9.68 -11.62 -2.26
C PRO A 18 -9.66 -12.93 -1.46
N SER A 19 -10.38 -12.97 -0.33
CA SER A 19 -10.56 -14.18 0.49
C SER A 19 -11.25 -15.34 -0.27
N SER A 20 -11.95 -15.05 -1.37
CA SER A 20 -12.54 -16.10 -2.23
C SER A 20 -11.49 -16.96 -2.96
N ARG A 21 -10.22 -16.52 -2.95
CA ARG A 21 -9.10 -17.20 -3.66
C ARG A 21 -8.19 -18.00 -2.72
N VAL A 22 -8.49 -18.02 -1.42
CA VAL A 22 -7.73 -18.76 -0.38
C VAL A 22 -8.67 -19.58 0.49
N ALA A 23 -8.16 -20.65 1.08
CA ALA A 23 -8.99 -21.51 1.94
C ALA A 23 -9.38 -20.83 3.27
N ASP A 24 -8.46 -20.08 3.88
CA ASP A 24 -8.64 -19.31 5.11
C ASP A 24 -7.71 -18.11 5.13
N MET A 25 -8.26 -16.91 4.92
CA MET A 25 -7.46 -15.67 5.00
C MET A 25 -6.95 -15.39 6.42
N GLY A 26 -7.62 -15.91 7.44
CA GLY A 26 -7.22 -15.74 8.84
C GLY A 26 -5.82 -16.30 9.13
N VAL A 27 -5.34 -17.28 8.36
CA VAL A 27 -3.96 -17.79 8.49
C VAL A 27 -2.97 -16.66 8.20
N TYR A 28 -3.15 -15.94 7.11
CA TYR A 28 -2.25 -14.84 6.70
C TYR A 28 -2.32 -13.65 7.65
N LEU A 29 -3.52 -13.28 8.13
CA LEU A 29 -3.68 -12.17 9.08
C LEU A 29 -3.01 -12.49 10.42
N ARG A 30 -3.12 -13.72 10.90
CA ARG A 30 -2.37 -14.17 12.10
C ARG A 30 -0.86 -14.17 11.87
N GLU A 31 -0.41 -14.50 10.66
CA GLU A 31 1.00 -14.46 10.30
C GLU A 31 1.52 -13.02 10.24
N TYR A 32 0.78 -12.05 9.66
CA TYR A 32 1.11 -10.62 9.74
C TYR A 32 1.28 -10.17 11.18
N ALA A 33 0.30 -10.46 12.04
CA ALA A 33 0.34 -10.06 13.44
C ALA A 33 1.51 -10.71 14.19
N SER A 34 1.73 -12.04 14.01
CA SER A 34 2.79 -12.77 14.72
C SER A 34 4.18 -12.36 14.25
N ALA A 35 4.40 -12.25 12.95
CA ALA A 35 5.68 -11.82 12.38
C ALA A 35 5.98 -10.34 12.71
N SER A 36 4.96 -9.48 12.70
CA SER A 36 5.11 -8.08 13.12
C SER A 36 5.44 -7.97 14.59
N LEU A 37 4.79 -8.75 15.46
CA LEU A 37 5.10 -8.79 16.87
C LEU A 37 6.55 -9.27 17.11
N ALA A 38 7.01 -10.29 16.37
CA ALA A 38 8.38 -10.77 16.44
C ALA A 38 9.38 -9.69 16.01
N ALA A 39 9.14 -9.00 14.91
CA ALA A 39 9.96 -7.88 14.44
C ALA A 39 10.02 -6.74 15.48
N ARG A 40 8.89 -6.34 16.05
CA ARG A 40 8.80 -5.28 17.07
C ARG A 40 9.50 -5.65 18.39
N ARG A 41 9.60 -6.94 18.71
CA ARG A 41 10.35 -7.42 19.89
C ARG A 41 11.87 -7.50 19.64
N ALA A 42 12.27 -7.83 18.41
CA ALA A 42 13.66 -8.06 18.05
C ALA A 42 14.40 -6.78 17.61
N LEU A 43 13.69 -5.80 17.08
CA LEU A 43 14.26 -4.60 16.46
C LEU A 43 13.96 -3.37 17.32
N ALA A 44 14.93 -2.45 17.37
CA ALA A 44 14.68 -1.13 17.93
C ALA A 44 13.79 -0.33 16.98
N PHE A 45 12.74 0.28 17.51
CA PHE A 45 11.90 1.20 16.78
C PHE A 45 11.46 2.36 17.66
N ARG A 46 10.97 3.43 17.02
CA ARG A 46 10.37 4.60 17.68
C ARG A 46 9.00 4.86 17.07
N GLU A 47 8.03 5.13 17.94
CA GLU A 47 6.74 5.63 17.51
C GLU A 47 6.79 7.15 17.41
N TYR A 48 6.30 7.68 16.30
CA TYR A 48 6.12 9.12 16.10
C TYR A 48 4.66 9.45 15.85
N ARG A 49 4.22 10.59 16.37
CA ARG A 49 2.92 11.17 16.07
C ARG A 49 3.09 12.16 14.92
N TYR A 50 2.40 11.95 13.80
CA TYR A 50 2.49 12.82 12.62
C TYR A 50 1.28 13.77 12.47
N GLY A 51 0.24 13.62 13.33
CA GLY A 51 -0.96 14.43 13.34
C GLY A 51 -1.66 14.45 14.70
N PRO A 52 -2.79 15.16 14.84
CA PRO A 52 -3.46 15.35 16.12
C PRO A 52 -4.26 14.16 16.61
N LEU A 53 -4.66 13.23 15.73
CA LEU A 53 -5.51 12.10 16.08
C LEU A 53 -4.69 10.93 16.64
N ASP A 54 -5.32 10.08 17.46
CA ASP A 54 -4.62 8.94 18.07
C ASP A 54 -4.18 7.88 17.06
N CYS A 55 -4.89 7.74 15.94
CA CYS A 55 -4.50 6.87 14.84
C CYS A 55 -3.35 7.44 13.99
N GLU A 56 -3.06 8.74 14.09
CA GLU A 56 -2.02 9.42 13.32
C GLU A 56 -0.63 9.22 13.90
N ARG A 57 -0.20 7.96 13.90
CA ARG A 57 1.11 7.51 14.39
C ARG A 57 1.78 6.62 13.37
N LEU A 58 3.09 6.61 13.41
CA LEU A 58 3.91 5.70 12.62
C LEU A 58 4.98 5.06 13.50
N ASP A 59 5.38 3.83 13.15
CA ASP A 59 6.51 3.16 13.75
C ASP A 59 7.70 3.25 12.81
N PHE A 60 8.82 3.77 13.30
CA PHE A 60 10.05 3.95 12.53
C PHE A 60 11.15 3.03 13.05
N PHE A 61 11.72 2.20 12.19
CA PHE A 61 12.81 1.27 12.43
C PHE A 61 14.07 1.80 11.74
N PRO A 62 15.08 2.29 12.49
CA PRO A 62 16.28 2.87 11.90
C PRO A 62 17.20 1.81 11.30
N ALA A 63 17.84 2.12 10.20
CA ALA A 63 18.76 1.20 9.49
C ALA A 63 20.11 0.97 10.18
N GLY A 64 20.38 1.63 11.29
CA GLY A 64 21.70 1.57 11.96
C GLY A 64 22.83 2.27 11.22
N ARG A 65 22.56 2.96 10.11
CA ARG A 65 23.52 3.77 9.33
C ARG A 65 22.90 5.11 8.93
N ALA A 66 23.72 6.11 8.76
CA ALA A 66 23.30 7.40 8.23
C ALA A 66 23.01 7.32 6.72
N ARG A 67 22.09 8.18 6.25
CA ARG A 67 21.74 8.32 4.83
C ARG A 67 21.24 7.01 4.21
N ALA A 68 20.43 6.27 4.97
CA ALA A 68 19.79 5.05 4.48
C ALA A 68 18.54 5.40 3.64
N PRO A 69 18.19 4.59 2.63
CA PRO A 69 16.86 4.67 2.06
C PRO A 69 15.82 4.25 3.10
N LEU A 70 14.66 4.91 3.09
CA LEU A 70 13.50 4.57 3.92
C LEU A 70 12.43 3.92 3.07
N VAL A 71 11.98 2.75 3.49
CA VAL A 71 10.75 2.12 2.99
C VAL A 71 9.60 2.50 3.89
N VAL A 72 8.57 3.11 3.33
CA VAL A 72 7.34 3.49 4.05
C VAL A 72 6.22 2.56 3.61
N PHE A 73 5.70 1.76 4.52
CA PHE A 73 4.65 0.79 4.26
C PHE A 73 3.29 1.30 4.73
N VAL A 74 2.30 1.24 3.84
CA VAL A 74 0.89 1.57 4.09
C VAL A 74 0.07 0.31 3.87
N HIS A 75 -0.56 -0.16 4.93
CA HIS A 75 -1.28 -1.43 4.95
C HIS A 75 -2.60 -1.40 4.16
N GLY A 76 -3.13 -2.58 3.88
CA GLY A 76 -4.44 -2.80 3.27
C GLY A 76 -5.57 -2.91 4.28
N GLY A 77 -6.51 -3.85 4.02
CA GLY A 77 -7.67 -4.09 4.89
C GLY A 77 -8.91 -3.28 4.49
N TYR A 78 -9.05 -2.95 3.22
CA TYR A 78 -10.20 -2.20 2.67
C TYR A 78 -10.55 -0.92 3.44
N TRP A 79 -9.55 -0.23 4.02
CA TRP A 79 -9.73 0.98 4.86
C TRP A 79 -10.55 0.73 6.13
N GLN A 80 -10.80 -0.51 6.51
CA GLN A 80 -11.69 -0.95 7.59
C GLN A 80 -11.01 -1.82 8.64
N GLU A 81 -9.86 -2.41 8.31
CA GLU A 81 -9.16 -3.40 9.12
C GLU A 81 -7.65 -3.18 9.09
N LEU A 82 -6.94 -3.88 9.99
CA LEU A 82 -5.50 -3.83 10.21
C LEU A 82 -5.01 -2.52 10.85
N ASP A 83 -3.76 -2.57 11.28
CA ASP A 83 -3.07 -1.44 11.92
C ASP A 83 -1.57 -1.48 11.56
N LYS A 84 -0.85 -0.40 11.84
CA LYS A 84 0.60 -0.35 11.70
C LYS A 84 1.32 -1.44 12.50
N SER A 85 0.73 -1.90 13.61
CA SER A 85 1.30 -2.97 14.43
C SER A 85 1.29 -4.34 13.73
N ASP A 86 0.36 -4.56 12.78
CA ASP A 86 0.31 -5.75 11.94
C ASP A 86 1.21 -5.66 10.70
N SER A 87 1.89 -4.52 10.53
CA SER A 87 2.59 -4.13 9.31
C SER A 87 4.10 -4.02 9.47
N SER A 88 4.64 -4.45 10.62
CA SER A 88 6.07 -4.37 10.93
C SER A 88 6.88 -5.57 10.40
N PHE A 89 6.24 -6.62 9.90
CA PHE A 89 6.89 -7.86 9.47
C PHE A 89 7.97 -7.67 8.39
N PRO A 90 7.88 -6.71 7.44
CA PRO A 90 8.94 -6.53 6.44
C PRO A 90 10.19 -5.84 7.01
N ALA A 91 10.10 -5.22 8.20
CA ALA A 91 11.19 -4.42 8.76
C ALA A 91 12.50 -5.21 8.89
N THR A 92 12.44 -6.48 9.33
CA THR A 92 13.64 -7.31 9.51
C THR A 92 14.45 -7.46 8.23
N GLY A 93 13.79 -7.76 7.12
CA GLY A 93 14.48 -7.91 5.83
C GLY A 93 15.03 -6.59 5.31
N PHE A 94 14.28 -5.50 5.41
CA PHE A 94 14.75 -4.18 4.96
C PHE A 94 15.91 -3.66 5.80
N LEU A 95 15.88 -3.81 7.12
CA LEU A 95 17.00 -3.42 7.97
C LEU A 95 18.25 -4.25 7.67
N SER A 96 18.10 -5.56 7.45
CA SER A 96 19.21 -6.44 7.05
C SER A 96 19.82 -6.04 5.71
N ALA A 97 19.02 -5.51 4.79
CA ALA A 97 19.47 -4.96 3.52
C ALA A 97 20.04 -3.52 3.63
N GLY A 98 20.02 -2.91 4.83
CA GLY A 98 20.54 -1.57 5.08
C GLY A 98 19.57 -0.44 4.74
N ALA A 99 18.27 -0.70 4.65
CA ALA A 99 17.22 0.30 4.54
C ALA A 99 16.53 0.50 5.91
N ALA A 100 16.12 1.72 6.21
CA ALA A 100 15.19 2.01 7.28
C ALA A 100 13.76 1.61 6.84
N PHE A 101 12.89 1.37 7.81
CA PHE A 101 11.50 0.99 7.55
C PHE A 101 10.55 1.83 8.41
N ALA A 102 9.39 2.18 7.85
CA ALA A 102 8.31 2.80 8.61
C ALA A 102 6.97 2.17 8.26
N ALA A 103 6.15 1.85 9.26
CA ALA A 103 4.76 1.46 9.10
C ALA A 103 3.85 2.62 9.50
N ILE A 104 2.96 3.05 8.61
CA ILE A 104 2.02 4.14 8.87
C ILE A 104 0.71 3.55 9.40
N GLY A 105 0.24 4.05 10.57
CA GLY A 105 -1.15 3.91 11.01
C GLY A 105 -2.01 5.02 10.43
N TYR A 106 -3.30 4.76 10.30
CA TYR A 106 -4.31 5.72 9.85
C TYR A 106 -5.68 5.30 10.39
N GLY A 107 -6.63 6.23 10.39
CA GLY A 107 -8.00 5.96 10.84
C GLY A 107 -8.76 5.05 9.87
N LEU A 108 -9.69 4.27 10.39
CA LEU A 108 -10.46 3.29 9.62
C LEU A 108 -11.92 3.71 9.47
N ALA A 109 -12.55 3.29 8.39
CA ALA A 109 -13.99 3.40 8.20
C ALA A 109 -14.72 2.41 9.15
N PRO A 110 -15.94 2.72 9.61
CA PRO A 110 -16.71 3.94 9.29
C PRO A 110 -16.40 5.16 10.16
N ALA A 111 -15.44 5.07 11.10
CA ALA A 111 -15.10 6.17 11.99
C ALA A 111 -14.50 7.37 11.23
N PHE A 112 -13.82 7.11 10.11
CA PHE A 112 -13.29 8.12 9.21
C PHE A 112 -13.76 7.85 7.78
N SER A 113 -14.08 8.90 7.05
CA SER A 113 -14.36 8.82 5.62
C SER A 113 -13.08 8.58 4.81
N LEU A 114 -13.19 8.03 3.60
CA LEU A 114 -12.03 7.78 2.76
C LEU A 114 -11.23 9.06 2.40
N PRO A 115 -11.86 10.24 2.14
CA PRO A 115 -11.11 11.49 2.01
C PRO A 115 -10.27 11.84 3.24
N GLU A 116 -10.80 11.66 4.46
CA GLU A 116 -10.06 11.92 5.71
C GLU A 116 -8.88 10.95 5.85
N ILE A 117 -9.07 9.67 5.51
CA ILE A 117 -8.01 8.65 5.55
C ILE A 117 -6.88 9.01 4.55
N VAL A 118 -7.21 9.43 3.33
CA VAL A 118 -6.22 9.90 2.35
C VAL A 118 -5.46 11.11 2.89
N ASP A 119 -6.15 12.05 3.54
CA ASP A 119 -5.51 13.22 4.15
C ASP A 119 -4.59 12.86 5.32
N GLN A 120 -4.93 11.85 6.11
CA GLN A 120 -4.06 11.34 7.18
C GLN A 120 -2.78 10.75 6.60
N VAL A 121 -2.88 9.88 5.58
CA VAL A 121 -1.70 9.33 4.91
C VAL A 121 -0.86 10.44 4.25
N ARG A 122 -1.48 11.42 3.60
CA ARG A 122 -0.79 12.58 3.03
C ARG A 122 -0.01 13.35 4.11
N ARG A 123 -0.60 13.59 5.30
CA ARG A 123 0.10 14.21 6.43
C ARG A 123 1.30 13.39 6.89
N ALA A 124 1.14 12.06 7.01
CA ALA A 124 2.24 11.18 7.39
C ALA A 124 3.42 11.26 6.40
N LEU A 125 3.13 11.25 5.11
CA LEU A 125 4.16 11.34 4.07
C LEU A 125 4.86 12.70 4.08
N ARG A 126 4.11 13.79 4.25
CA ARG A 126 4.70 15.14 4.43
C ARG A 126 5.58 15.22 5.67
N TRP A 127 5.12 14.64 6.78
CA TRP A 127 5.88 14.59 8.02
C TRP A 127 7.21 13.86 7.82
N LEU A 128 7.19 12.69 7.18
CA LEU A 128 8.39 11.91 6.89
C LEU A 128 9.38 12.67 6.00
N LEU A 129 8.91 13.35 4.96
CA LEU A 129 9.76 14.18 4.11
C LEU A 129 10.40 15.34 4.88
N ALA A 130 9.64 16.01 5.75
CA ALA A 130 10.13 17.13 6.55
C ALA A 130 11.18 16.70 7.60
N HIS A 131 11.08 15.47 8.13
CA HIS A 131 11.97 14.96 9.16
C HIS A 131 13.04 13.98 8.64
N ALA A 132 13.16 13.81 7.32
CA ALA A 132 14.08 12.85 6.72
C ALA A 132 15.53 13.00 7.22
N GLY A 133 16.02 14.24 7.34
CA GLY A 133 17.35 14.52 7.86
C GLY A 133 17.55 14.10 9.32
N GLU A 134 16.55 14.36 10.18
CA GLU A 134 16.55 13.98 11.61
C GLU A 134 16.47 12.45 11.79
N LEU A 135 15.74 11.78 10.90
CA LEU A 135 15.63 10.33 10.85
C LEU A 135 16.87 9.64 10.26
N GLY A 136 17.82 10.41 9.71
CA GLY A 136 19.02 9.88 9.08
C GLY A 136 18.78 9.18 7.74
N VAL A 137 17.70 9.55 7.04
CA VAL A 137 17.33 8.97 5.74
C VAL A 137 17.56 9.98 4.61
N ASP A 138 17.90 9.49 3.41
CA ASP A 138 18.18 10.33 2.25
C ASP A 138 17.18 10.15 1.09
N ARG A 139 16.49 9.04 1.05
CA ARG A 139 15.50 8.71 0.02
C ARG A 139 14.30 8.02 0.66
N ILE A 140 13.12 8.37 0.22
CA ILE A 140 11.87 7.77 0.72
C ILE A 140 11.19 7.04 -0.43
N HIS A 141 10.98 5.74 -0.26
CA HIS A 141 10.25 4.87 -1.18
C HIS A 141 8.96 4.41 -0.53
N LEU A 142 7.84 4.61 -1.21
CA LEU A 142 6.53 4.26 -0.68
C LEU A 142 6.14 2.86 -1.12
N VAL A 143 5.53 2.11 -0.22
CA VAL A 143 4.97 0.78 -0.50
C VAL A 143 3.54 0.78 0.02
N GLY A 144 2.59 0.48 -0.85
CA GLY A 144 1.20 0.28 -0.46
C GLY A 144 0.71 -1.10 -0.88
N HIS A 145 -0.03 -1.77 -0.01
CA HIS A 145 -0.67 -3.03 -0.32
C HIS A 145 -2.20 -2.87 -0.33
N CYS A 146 -2.88 -3.40 -1.35
CA CYS A 146 -4.34 -3.38 -1.46
C CYS A 146 -4.89 -1.94 -1.37
N ALA A 147 -5.73 -1.64 -0.37
CA ALA A 147 -6.20 -0.31 -0.02
C ALA A 147 -5.04 0.68 0.23
N GLY A 148 -3.93 0.23 0.82
CA GLY A 148 -2.74 1.04 1.03
C GLY A 148 -2.09 1.53 -0.26
N ALA A 149 -2.15 0.75 -1.34
CA ALA A 149 -1.68 1.20 -2.66
C ALA A 149 -2.54 2.34 -3.21
N GLN A 150 -3.85 2.25 -3.05
CA GLN A 150 -4.76 3.35 -3.38
C GLN A 150 -4.44 4.60 -2.55
N LEU A 151 -4.26 4.46 -1.23
CA LEU A 151 -3.97 5.59 -0.33
C LEU A 151 -2.67 6.32 -0.71
N VAL A 152 -1.59 5.57 -0.97
CA VAL A 152 -0.30 6.13 -1.40
C VAL A 152 -0.46 6.92 -2.70
N LEU A 153 -1.10 6.33 -3.71
CA LEU A 153 -1.26 6.95 -5.01
C LEU A 153 -2.21 8.15 -4.96
N ALA A 154 -3.33 8.05 -4.22
CA ALA A 154 -4.26 9.16 -4.05
C ALA A 154 -3.58 10.33 -3.32
N ALA A 155 -2.79 10.07 -2.27
CA ALA A 155 -2.03 11.11 -1.56
C ALA A 155 -1.00 11.79 -2.49
N LEU A 156 -0.25 11.01 -3.27
CA LEU A 156 0.72 11.53 -4.24
C LEU A 156 0.05 12.39 -5.30
N LEU A 157 -1.07 11.95 -5.86
CA LEU A 157 -1.77 12.67 -6.92
C LEU A 157 -2.42 13.98 -6.42
N ALA A 158 -2.82 14.01 -5.15
CA ALA A 158 -3.39 15.19 -4.51
C ALA A 158 -2.35 16.23 -4.05
N ASP A 159 -1.05 15.88 -4.00
CA ASP A 159 -0.03 16.71 -3.34
C ASP A 159 1.30 16.72 -4.08
N GLU A 160 1.62 17.84 -4.73
CA GLU A 160 2.87 18.00 -5.48
C GLU A 160 4.14 17.96 -4.59
N ALA A 161 4.03 18.36 -3.32
CA ALA A 161 5.17 18.30 -2.40
C ALA A 161 5.65 16.85 -2.17
N LEU A 162 4.79 15.86 -2.39
CA LEU A 162 5.14 14.45 -2.31
C LEU A 162 5.90 13.92 -3.54
N ALA A 163 6.08 14.72 -4.59
CA ALA A 163 6.90 14.33 -5.76
C ALA A 163 8.39 14.11 -5.42
N ALA A 164 8.82 14.51 -4.22
CA ALA A 164 10.19 14.30 -3.73
C ALA A 164 10.48 12.83 -3.34
N VAL A 165 9.48 11.94 -3.29
CA VAL A 165 9.72 10.52 -3.02
C VAL A 165 10.46 9.85 -4.19
N SER A 166 11.31 8.88 -3.88
CA SER A 166 12.21 8.24 -4.85
C SER A 166 11.53 7.18 -5.72
N GLY A 167 10.38 6.68 -5.30
CA GLY A 167 9.61 5.67 -6.03
C GLY A 167 8.42 5.15 -5.23
N VAL A 168 7.60 4.36 -5.90
CA VAL A 168 6.41 3.73 -5.31
C VAL A 168 6.34 2.27 -5.71
N THR A 169 6.04 1.40 -4.75
CA THR A 169 5.64 0.02 -4.99
C THR A 169 4.17 -0.15 -4.63
N ALA A 170 3.36 -0.48 -5.61
CA ALA A 170 1.93 -0.72 -5.45
C ALA A 170 1.66 -2.23 -5.61
N LEU A 171 1.27 -2.88 -4.52
CA LEU A 171 1.01 -4.32 -4.47
C LEU A 171 -0.48 -4.57 -4.47
N SER A 172 -0.98 -5.35 -5.42
CA SER A 172 -2.37 -5.82 -5.46
C SER A 172 -3.38 -4.69 -5.20
N GLY A 173 -3.12 -3.52 -5.82
CA GLY A 173 -3.80 -2.28 -5.50
C GLY A 173 -5.22 -2.19 -6.07
N VAL A 174 -6.01 -1.31 -5.46
CA VAL A 174 -7.32 -0.88 -5.96
C VAL A 174 -7.14 0.50 -6.60
N TYR A 175 -7.31 0.60 -7.91
CA TYR A 175 -7.00 1.83 -8.66
C TYR A 175 -8.24 2.53 -9.22
N ASP A 176 -9.37 1.81 -9.40
CA ASP A 176 -10.70 2.34 -9.71
C ASP A 176 -11.68 1.98 -8.60
N LEU A 177 -12.25 2.97 -7.94
CA LEU A 177 -13.17 2.78 -6.82
C LEU A 177 -14.64 2.64 -7.25
N GLU A 178 -14.96 2.81 -8.53
CA GLU A 178 -16.36 2.66 -8.97
C GLU A 178 -16.92 1.26 -8.69
N PRO A 179 -16.21 0.15 -9.00
CA PRO A 179 -16.71 -1.17 -8.63
C PRO A 179 -16.72 -1.41 -7.11
N VAL A 180 -15.79 -0.83 -6.36
CA VAL A 180 -15.81 -0.87 -4.87
C VAL A 180 -17.08 -0.21 -4.35
N ARG A 181 -17.43 0.97 -4.89
CA ARG A 181 -18.66 1.70 -4.54
C ARG A 181 -19.93 0.87 -4.77
N LEU A 182 -19.91 -0.01 -5.75
CA LEU A 182 -21.03 -0.86 -6.13
C LEU A 182 -21.05 -2.22 -5.41
N SER A 183 -19.97 -2.60 -4.72
CA SER A 183 -19.82 -3.86 -4.00
C SER A 183 -20.18 -3.72 -2.52
N TYR A 184 -20.23 -4.85 -1.81
CA TYR A 184 -20.44 -4.90 -0.36
C TYR A 184 -19.42 -4.10 0.45
N VAL A 185 -18.21 -3.91 -0.09
CA VAL A 185 -17.13 -3.17 0.59
C VAL A 185 -17.53 -1.72 0.90
N ASN A 186 -18.46 -1.17 0.12
CA ASN A 186 -18.93 0.21 0.29
C ASN A 186 -19.80 0.42 1.54
N GLY A 187 -20.32 -0.61 2.16
CA GLY A 187 -21.22 -0.44 3.32
C GLY A 187 -20.65 0.50 4.38
N PRO A 188 -19.47 0.21 4.97
CA PRO A 188 -18.82 1.10 5.93
C PRO A 188 -18.21 2.38 5.33
N LEU A 189 -17.84 2.38 4.04
CA LEU A 189 -17.18 3.53 3.38
C LEU A 189 -18.15 4.65 3.00
N GLY A 190 -19.39 4.28 2.64
CA GLY A 190 -20.41 5.26 2.21
C GLY A 190 -19.99 6.09 0.98
N LEU A 191 -19.19 5.52 0.08
CA LEU A 191 -18.73 6.24 -1.12
C LEU A 191 -19.89 6.56 -2.04
N ASP A 192 -20.02 7.82 -2.42
CA ASP A 192 -20.81 8.23 -3.55
C ASP A 192 -20.00 8.16 -4.87
N ARG A 193 -20.66 8.38 -5.99
CA ARG A 193 -20.04 8.31 -7.32
C ARG A 193 -18.95 9.36 -7.51
N ARG A 194 -19.14 10.54 -6.94
CA ARG A 194 -18.19 11.66 -7.06
C ARG A 194 -16.92 11.33 -6.27
N THR A 195 -17.05 10.97 -5.01
CA THR A 195 -15.93 10.63 -4.13
C THR A 195 -15.16 9.44 -4.67
N ALA A 196 -15.86 8.40 -5.16
CA ALA A 196 -15.20 7.25 -5.79
C ALA A 196 -14.37 7.67 -7.01
N ALA A 197 -14.89 8.57 -7.86
CA ALA A 197 -14.15 9.06 -9.03
C ALA A 197 -12.95 9.94 -8.63
N GLU A 198 -13.11 10.83 -7.66
CA GLU A 198 -12.07 11.75 -7.17
C GLU A 198 -10.92 11.02 -6.48
N LEU A 199 -11.20 9.88 -5.83
CA LEU A 199 -10.19 9.09 -5.10
C LEU A 199 -9.71 7.86 -5.86
N SER A 200 -10.11 7.66 -7.11
CA SER A 200 -9.62 6.60 -7.99
C SER A 200 -8.28 7.01 -8.62
N PRO A 201 -7.13 6.43 -8.24
CA PRO A 201 -5.84 6.82 -8.79
C PRO A 201 -5.79 6.81 -10.33
N ILE A 202 -6.36 5.79 -10.97
CA ILE A 202 -6.38 5.66 -12.42
C ILE A 202 -7.09 6.83 -13.14
N ARG A 203 -8.06 7.46 -12.46
CA ARG A 203 -8.84 8.60 -13.01
C ARG A 203 -8.16 9.95 -12.75
N GLN A 204 -7.19 9.98 -11.83
CA GLN A 204 -6.50 11.19 -11.40
C GLN A 204 -5.10 11.35 -12.01
N LEU A 205 -4.68 10.43 -12.88
CA LEU A 205 -3.39 10.50 -13.58
C LEU A 205 -3.36 11.72 -14.50
N CYS A 206 -2.69 12.78 -14.10
CA CYS A 206 -2.65 14.06 -14.83
C CYS A 206 -1.26 14.74 -14.82
N ARG A 207 -0.27 14.14 -14.14
CA ARG A 207 1.08 14.69 -14.00
C ARG A 207 2.13 13.58 -13.84
N PRO A 208 3.41 13.85 -14.08
CA PRO A 208 4.49 12.89 -13.84
C PRO A 208 4.48 12.37 -12.40
N LEU A 209 4.68 11.07 -12.26
CA LEU A 209 4.85 10.36 -11.00
C LEU A 209 6.27 9.83 -10.87
N PRO A 210 6.76 9.58 -9.63
CA PRO A 210 7.98 8.83 -9.40
C PRO A 210 7.95 7.45 -10.08
N PRO A 211 9.11 6.78 -10.27
CA PRO A 211 9.14 5.40 -10.79
C PRO A 211 8.22 4.48 -10.01
N LEU A 212 7.44 3.67 -10.70
CA LEU A 212 6.47 2.75 -10.14
C LEU A 212 6.92 1.29 -10.33
N LEU A 213 6.88 0.51 -9.26
CA LEU A 213 6.83 -0.95 -9.30
C LEU A 213 5.39 -1.35 -8.98
N VAL A 214 4.69 -1.91 -9.96
CA VAL A 214 3.30 -2.34 -9.79
C VAL A 214 3.28 -3.86 -9.85
N ALA A 215 2.82 -4.51 -8.79
CA ALA A 215 2.84 -5.97 -8.69
C ALA A 215 1.48 -6.53 -8.27
N VAL A 216 1.18 -7.74 -8.75
CA VAL A 216 -0.04 -8.48 -8.43
C VAL A 216 0.27 -9.97 -8.34
N GLY A 217 -0.47 -10.70 -7.49
CA GLY A 217 -0.40 -12.16 -7.41
C GLY A 217 -1.18 -12.81 -8.56
N GLY A 218 -0.65 -13.92 -9.08
CA GLY A 218 -1.34 -14.72 -10.13
C GLY A 218 -2.56 -15.47 -9.58
N ILE A 219 -2.67 -15.63 -8.26
CA ILE A 219 -3.80 -16.28 -7.59
C ILE A 219 -4.73 -15.20 -6.99
N GLU A 220 -5.09 -14.20 -7.75
CA GLU A 220 -6.05 -13.16 -7.35
C GLU A 220 -7.35 -13.27 -8.14
N THR A 221 -8.35 -12.44 -7.81
CA THR A 221 -9.58 -12.40 -8.58
C THR A 221 -9.36 -11.72 -9.94
N ALA A 222 -10.24 -11.97 -10.89
CA ALA A 222 -10.13 -11.36 -12.23
C ALA A 222 -10.20 -9.83 -12.18
N GLU A 223 -10.93 -9.26 -11.22
CA GLU A 223 -11.03 -7.81 -11.07
C GLU A 223 -9.73 -7.18 -10.53
N PHE A 224 -9.01 -7.82 -9.60
CA PHE A 224 -7.70 -7.33 -9.17
C PHE A 224 -6.67 -7.41 -10.32
N ALA A 225 -6.67 -8.50 -11.09
CA ALA A 225 -5.82 -8.62 -12.28
C ALA A 225 -6.15 -7.53 -13.32
N ARG A 226 -7.44 -7.33 -13.62
CA ARG A 226 -7.89 -6.28 -14.54
C ARG A 226 -7.49 -4.88 -14.06
N GLN A 227 -7.72 -4.55 -12.80
CA GLN A 227 -7.34 -3.25 -12.24
C GLN A 227 -5.83 -3.02 -12.32
N HIS A 228 -5.03 -4.06 -12.06
CA HIS A 228 -3.58 -4.02 -12.24
C HIS A 228 -3.21 -3.67 -13.70
N GLU A 229 -3.72 -4.43 -14.67
CA GLU A 229 -3.41 -4.25 -16.10
C GLU A 229 -3.82 -2.85 -16.61
N GLU A 230 -5.04 -2.42 -16.29
CA GLU A 230 -5.56 -1.10 -16.70
C GLU A 230 -4.74 0.04 -16.07
N PHE A 231 -4.35 -0.10 -14.78
CA PHE A 231 -3.54 0.91 -14.12
C PHE A 231 -2.12 0.97 -14.69
N VAL A 232 -1.46 -0.17 -14.89
CA VAL A 232 -0.12 -0.25 -15.51
C VAL A 232 -0.13 0.43 -16.87
N LEU A 233 -1.13 0.12 -17.73
CA LEU A 233 -1.25 0.72 -19.05
C LEU A 233 -1.41 2.25 -18.98
N ALA A 234 -2.27 2.73 -18.09
CA ALA A 234 -2.53 4.16 -17.93
C ALA A 234 -1.31 4.89 -17.34
N ALA A 235 -0.67 4.30 -16.31
CA ALA A 235 0.44 4.92 -15.58
C ALA A 235 1.73 5.06 -16.41
N ARG A 236 1.95 4.21 -17.42
CA ARG A 236 3.11 4.30 -18.33
C ARG A 236 3.24 5.63 -19.07
N ARG A 237 2.16 6.40 -19.18
CA ARG A 237 2.18 7.75 -19.75
C ARG A 237 2.74 8.80 -18.77
N TRP A 238 2.82 8.47 -17.49
CA TRP A 238 3.10 9.41 -16.42
C TRP A 238 4.32 9.03 -15.58
N ALA A 239 4.79 7.78 -15.67
CA ALA A 239 5.94 7.28 -14.92
C ALA A 239 6.68 6.17 -15.68
N PRO A 240 7.97 5.92 -15.38
CA PRO A 240 8.59 4.63 -15.62
C PRO A 240 7.86 3.57 -14.79
N VAL A 241 7.29 2.56 -15.44
CA VAL A 241 6.53 1.50 -14.77
C VAL A 241 7.22 0.17 -14.98
N ARG A 242 7.61 -0.47 -13.89
CA ARG A 242 7.97 -1.87 -13.82
C ARG A 242 6.72 -2.66 -13.41
N ASP A 243 6.30 -3.53 -14.29
CA ASP A 243 5.14 -4.41 -14.13
C ASP A 243 5.62 -5.80 -13.69
N LEU A 244 4.95 -6.39 -12.70
CA LEU A 244 5.33 -7.69 -12.15
C LEU A 244 4.10 -8.50 -11.75
N VAL A 245 3.93 -9.67 -12.39
CA VAL A 245 2.95 -10.67 -11.96
C VAL A 245 3.71 -11.81 -11.28
N LEU A 246 3.28 -12.19 -10.07
CA LEU A 246 3.85 -13.29 -9.30
C LEU A 246 2.89 -14.48 -9.38
N PRO A 247 3.15 -15.47 -10.25
CA PRO A 247 2.17 -16.49 -10.61
C PRO A 247 1.72 -17.35 -9.42
N ASP A 248 2.61 -17.58 -8.46
CA ASP A 248 2.39 -18.48 -7.31
C ASP A 248 1.98 -17.71 -6.03
N ARG A 249 1.67 -16.39 -6.13
CA ARG A 249 1.26 -15.57 -5.00
C ARG A 249 -0.21 -15.22 -5.09
N ASN A 250 -0.85 -15.21 -3.91
CA ASN A 250 -2.19 -14.69 -3.71
C ASN A 250 -2.15 -13.28 -3.10
N HIS A 251 -3.31 -12.68 -2.91
CA HIS A 251 -3.45 -11.33 -2.36
C HIS A 251 -2.81 -11.14 -0.98
N PHE A 252 -2.77 -12.19 -0.15
CA PHE A 252 -2.35 -12.07 1.26
C PHE A 252 -0.90 -12.49 1.48
N ASP A 253 -0.30 -13.32 0.63
CA ASP A 253 1.09 -13.75 0.82
C ASP A 253 2.11 -12.93 0.02
N ILE A 254 1.68 -12.21 -1.02
CA ILE A 254 2.57 -11.35 -1.82
C ILE A 254 3.37 -10.32 -0.98
N PRO A 255 2.86 -9.72 0.12
CA PRO A 255 3.65 -8.77 0.89
C PRO A 255 4.84 -9.39 1.63
N PHE A 256 4.85 -10.69 1.89
CA PHE A 256 5.99 -11.36 2.52
C PHE A 256 7.24 -11.37 1.63
N ASP A 257 7.04 -11.32 0.31
CA ASP A 257 8.13 -11.29 -0.67
C ASP A 257 8.87 -9.94 -0.74
N LEU A 258 8.28 -8.86 -0.18
CA LEU A 258 8.80 -7.49 -0.32
C LEU A 258 10.26 -7.32 0.11
N ALA A 259 10.63 -7.97 1.21
CA ALA A 259 11.96 -7.83 1.81
C ALA A 259 12.82 -9.09 1.61
N ASP A 260 12.36 -10.07 0.84
CA ASP A 260 13.12 -11.27 0.47
C ASP A 260 13.86 -11.05 -0.86
N PRO A 261 15.20 -10.84 -0.83
CA PRO A 261 15.96 -10.60 -2.05
C PRO A 261 15.99 -11.81 -3.02
N ALA A 262 15.63 -13.01 -2.55
CA ALA A 262 15.55 -14.21 -3.39
C ALA A 262 14.23 -14.24 -4.20
N SER A 263 13.20 -13.51 -3.77
CA SER A 263 11.96 -13.41 -4.52
C SER A 263 12.08 -12.43 -5.70
N PRO A 264 11.30 -12.61 -6.78
CA PRO A 264 11.26 -11.64 -7.89
C PRO A 264 10.83 -10.24 -7.42
N LEU A 265 9.90 -10.15 -6.47
CA LEU A 265 9.41 -8.89 -5.92
C LEU A 265 10.50 -8.21 -5.07
N GLY A 266 11.10 -8.91 -4.12
CA GLY A 266 12.14 -8.34 -3.25
C GLY A 266 13.40 -7.95 -4.02
N ALA A 267 13.80 -8.74 -5.03
CA ALA A 267 14.87 -8.34 -5.95
C ALA A 267 14.52 -7.08 -6.75
N ALA A 268 13.26 -6.90 -7.17
CA ALA A 268 12.80 -5.70 -7.83
C ALA A 268 12.78 -4.51 -6.87
N GLN A 269 12.32 -4.71 -5.65
CA GLN A 269 12.28 -3.73 -4.58
C GLN A 269 13.70 -3.27 -4.18
N SER A 270 14.65 -4.20 -4.02
CA SER A 270 16.04 -3.87 -3.71
C SER A 270 16.68 -2.99 -4.78
N ARG A 271 16.44 -3.30 -6.06
CA ARG A 271 16.90 -2.44 -7.17
C ARG A 271 16.26 -1.05 -7.14
N ALA A 272 14.97 -0.96 -6.85
CA ALA A 272 14.28 0.33 -6.74
C ALA A 272 14.82 1.20 -5.60
N LEU A 273 15.31 0.56 -4.53
CA LEU A 273 15.96 1.22 -3.39
C LEU A 273 17.45 1.51 -3.63
N GLY A 274 18.06 0.99 -4.69
CA GLY A 274 19.51 1.07 -4.91
C GLY A 274 20.30 0.25 -3.89
N LEU A 275 19.72 -0.82 -3.38
CA LEU A 275 20.36 -1.83 -2.53
C LEU A 275 20.87 -2.97 -3.43
N GLN A 276 22.10 -3.38 -3.22
CA GLN A 276 22.72 -4.52 -3.91
C GLN A 276 22.89 -5.70 -2.97
#